data_800ca379a684c26c5b955fabd5c792e5
#
_entry.id   800ca379a684c26c5b955fabd5c792e5
#
_cell.length_a   1.000
_cell.length_b   1.000
_cell.length_c   1.000
_cell.angle_alpha   90.00
_cell.angle_beta   90.00
_cell.angle_gamma   90.00
#
_symmetry.space_group_name_H-M   'P 1'
#
loop_
_entity.id
_entity.type
_entity.pdbx_description
1 polymer ?
#
loop_
_entity_poly.entity_id
_entity_poly.type
_entity_poly.pdbx_seq_one_letter_code
_entity_poly.pdbx_strand_id
1 'polypeptide(L)'
;SKRPFKLKQGLIDFWVPTFLFLKRDDFAIFGEEGYIHTFSSDNMELIVKHPGNYTIKAFDVEGPKLSVFLKYREFLNQTSEFNFGNASFIETIKPFIIFYKSLQDYSKQTNRLSPTALKIRSAIATSKDPETTFLNDFPAAIGISLSTLQKDKSKLQTYTQTLQDAIRE
;
A
#
# COMPACT_ATOMS: atom_id res chain seq x y z
N SER A 1 -15.05 -23.17 18.83
CA SER A 1 -14.45 -23.75 17.59
C SER A 1 -15.23 -24.97 17.14
N LYS A 2 -15.41 -25.11 15.84
CA LYS A 2 -16.07 -26.27 15.23
C LYS A 2 -15.04 -27.39 14.98
N ARG A 3 -15.51 -28.68 14.99
CA ARG A 3 -14.68 -29.80 14.57
C ARG A 3 -14.05 -29.55 13.19
N PRO A 4 -12.82 -30.08 12.88
CA PRO A 4 -12.06 -31.04 13.68
C PRO A 4 -11.18 -30.41 14.78
N PHE A 5 -10.93 -29.12 14.75
CA PHE A 5 -9.97 -28.44 15.64
C PHE A 5 -10.67 -27.78 16.82
N LYS A 6 -11.00 -28.53 17.86
CA LYS A 6 -11.59 -27.97 19.10
C LYS A 6 -10.52 -27.25 19.94
N LEU A 7 -10.03 -26.11 19.45
CA LEU A 7 -9.15 -25.26 20.24
C LEU A 7 -9.95 -24.53 21.32
N LYS A 8 -9.41 -24.46 22.54
CA LYS A 8 -9.96 -23.65 23.61
C LYS A 8 -9.85 -22.16 23.24
N GLN A 9 -10.86 -21.36 23.59
CA GLN A 9 -10.89 -19.93 23.25
C GLN A 9 -9.61 -19.20 23.68
N GLY A 10 -9.14 -19.39 24.91
CA GLY A 10 -7.92 -18.74 25.39
C GLY A 10 -6.66 -19.11 24.62
N LEU A 11 -6.62 -20.28 23.95
CA LEU A 11 -5.52 -20.62 23.05
C LEU A 11 -5.61 -19.83 21.75
N ILE A 12 -6.82 -19.63 21.23
CA ILE A 12 -7.05 -18.80 20.03
C ILE A 12 -6.67 -17.36 20.33
N ASP A 13 -7.11 -16.83 21.47
CA ASP A 13 -6.85 -15.47 21.91
C ASP A 13 -5.36 -15.17 22.11
N PHE A 14 -4.56 -16.18 22.41
CA PHE A 14 -3.10 -16.08 22.50
C PHE A 14 -2.42 -16.28 21.14
N TRP A 15 -2.80 -17.34 20.40
CA TRP A 15 -2.13 -17.72 19.16
C TRP A 15 -2.34 -16.72 18.01
N VAL A 16 -3.55 -16.18 17.87
CA VAL A 16 -3.86 -15.28 16.77
C VAL A 16 -3.04 -14.00 16.85
N PRO A 17 -3.00 -13.24 17.98
CA PRO A 17 -2.16 -12.05 18.08
C PRO A 17 -0.67 -12.36 17.89
N THR A 18 -0.20 -13.48 18.48
CA THR A 18 1.20 -13.90 18.37
C THR A 18 1.57 -14.16 16.92
N PHE A 19 0.75 -14.91 16.18
CA PHE A 19 0.95 -15.18 14.76
C PHE A 19 0.94 -13.89 13.93
N LEU A 20 -0.05 -13.03 14.14
CA LEU A 20 -0.18 -11.77 13.45
C LEU A 20 1.02 -10.86 13.71
N PHE A 21 1.55 -10.84 14.91
CA PHE A 21 2.73 -10.07 15.26
C PHE A 21 4.01 -10.61 14.64
N LEU A 22 4.21 -11.93 14.68
CA LEU A 22 5.40 -12.59 14.12
C LEU A 22 5.44 -12.49 12.58
N LYS A 23 4.27 -12.51 11.95
CA LYS A 23 4.11 -12.52 10.50
C LYS A 23 3.63 -11.18 9.93
N ARG A 24 3.79 -10.10 10.70
CA ARG A 24 3.29 -8.76 10.35
C ARG A 24 3.81 -8.21 9.01
N ASP A 25 4.96 -8.69 8.54
CA ASP A 25 5.56 -8.27 7.28
C ASP A 25 5.03 -9.06 6.06
N ASP A 26 4.37 -10.20 6.30
CA ASP A 26 3.86 -11.09 5.25
C ASP A 26 2.43 -10.72 4.82
N PHE A 27 1.73 -9.83 5.54
CA PHE A 27 0.34 -9.47 5.25
C PHE A 27 -0.04 -8.06 5.71
N ALA A 28 -1.09 -7.52 5.11
CA ALA A 28 -1.76 -6.29 5.53
C ALA A 28 -3.08 -6.61 6.23
N ILE A 29 -3.43 -5.85 7.28
CA ILE A 29 -4.73 -5.92 7.94
C ILE A 29 -5.51 -4.64 7.61
N PHE A 30 -6.76 -4.82 7.26
CA PHE A 30 -7.71 -3.74 7.00
C PHE A 30 -8.87 -3.84 7.98
N GLY A 31 -9.18 -2.72 8.64
CA GLY A 31 -10.37 -2.53 9.47
C GLY A 31 -11.42 -1.67 8.76
N GLU A 32 -12.44 -1.23 9.47
CA GLU A 32 -13.52 -0.37 8.94
C GLU A 32 -12.98 0.97 8.39
N GLU A 33 -11.97 1.54 9.02
CA GLU A 33 -11.33 2.80 8.59
C GLU A 33 -10.25 2.62 7.50
N GLY A 34 -10.02 1.40 7.04
CA GLY A 34 -9.02 1.06 6.04
C GLY A 34 -7.81 0.33 6.64
N TYR A 35 -6.64 0.58 6.04
CA TYR A 35 -5.40 -0.11 6.37
C TYR A 35 -4.86 0.21 7.77
N ILE A 36 -4.55 -0.83 8.54
CA ILE A 36 -3.95 -0.72 9.88
C ILE A 36 -2.43 -0.80 9.76
N HIS A 37 -1.78 0.35 9.92
CA HIS A 37 -0.33 0.49 9.76
C HIS A 37 0.48 0.26 11.05
N THR A 38 -0.19 0.16 12.20
CA THR A 38 0.48 -0.01 13.49
C THR A 38 -0.14 -1.18 14.26
N PHE A 39 0.68 -2.16 14.59
CA PHE A 39 0.29 -3.28 15.43
C PHE A 39 0.45 -2.91 16.90
N SER A 40 -0.47 -2.13 17.43
CA SER A 40 -0.55 -1.85 18.86
C SER A 40 -1.24 -2.97 19.63
N SER A 41 -1.02 -3.03 20.93
CA SER A 41 -1.74 -3.92 21.85
C SER A 41 -3.24 -3.81 21.70
N ASP A 42 -3.73 -2.57 21.61
CA ASP A 42 -5.17 -2.25 21.53
C ASP A 42 -5.77 -2.75 20.21
N ASN A 43 -5.06 -2.55 19.09
CA ASN A 43 -5.50 -3.08 17.79
C ASN A 43 -5.55 -4.61 17.77
N MET A 44 -4.58 -5.27 18.39
CA MET A 44 -4.57 -6.73 18.50
C MET A 44 -5.72 -7.26 19.34
N GLU A 45 -6.04 -6.59 20.46
CA GLU A 45 -7.18 -6.94 21.30
C GLU A 45 -8.50 -6.79 20.55
N LEU A 46 -8.68 -5.71 19.79
CA LEU A 46 -9.87 -5.49 18.96
C LEU A 46 -10.02 -6.53 17.85
N ILE A 47 -8.92 -6.93 17.18
CA ILE A 47 -8.93 -7.97 16.14
C ILE A 47 -9.39 -9.31 16.73
N VAL A 48 -8.92 -9.66 17.91
CA VAL A 48 -9.32 -10.92 18.57
C VAL A 48 -10.78 -10.88 19.04
N LYS A 49 -11.25 -9.74 19.57
CA LYS A 49 -12.63 -9.58 20.05
C LYS A 49 -13.65 -9.52 18.92
N HIS A 50 -13.31 -8.87 17.82
CA HIS A 50 -14.21 -8.61 16.70
C HIS A 50 -13.58 -9.00 15.33
N PRO A 51 -13.20 -10.27 15.12
CA PRO A 51 -12.47 -10.68 13.92
C PRO A 51 -13.25 -10.45 12.61
N GLY A 52 -14.58 -10.39 12.67
CA GLY A 52 -15.43 -10.13 11.52
C GLY A 52 -15.31 -8.71 10.93
N ASN A 53 -14.75 -7.76 11.68
CA ASN A 53 -14.55 -6.37 11.23
C ASN A 53 -13.21 -6.17 10.52
N TYR A 54 -12.40 -7.23 10.41
CA TYR A 54 -11.05 -7.15 9.86
C TYR A 54 -10.87 -8.09 8.70
N THR A 55 -10.13 -7.64 7.70
CA THR A 55 -9.72 -8.42 6.54
C THR A 55 -8.20 -8.51 6.49
N ILE A 56 -7.68 -9.70 6.24
CA ILE A 56 -6.25 -9.95 6.08
C ILE A 56 -5.97 -10.20 4.61
N LYS A 57 -5.00 -9.47 4.05
CA LYS A 57 -4.52 -9.62 2.68
C LYS A 57 -3.05 -10.01 2.73
N ALA A 58 -2.69 -11.16 2.15
CA ALA A 58 -1.31 -11.56 2.02
C ALA A 58 -0.58 -10.65 1.01
N PHE A 59 0.67 -10.29 1.30
CA PHE A 59 1.53 -9.63 0.33
C PHE A 59 2.08 -10.66 -0.64
N ASP A 60 1.74 -10.49 -1.90
CA ASP A 60 2.28 -11.26 -3.02
C ASP A 60 2.92 -10.31 -4.01
N VAL A 61 4.11 -9.82 -3.65
CA VAL A 61 4.85 -8.90 -4.50
C VAL A 61 6.16 -9.54 -4.91
N GLU A 62 6.07 -10.40 -5.91
CA GLU A 62 7.21 -11.05 -6.53
C GLU A 62 7.46 -10.51 -7.95
N GLY A 63 8.67 -10.73 -8.42
CA GLY A 63 9.05 -10.49 -9.80
C GLY A 63 8.82 -9.05 -10.27
N PRO A 64 7.91 -8.85 -11.23
CA PRO A 64 7.73 -7.57 -11.91
C PRO A 64 7.07 -6.47 -11.05
N LYS A 65 6.20 -6.85 -10.12
CA LYS A 65 5.63 -5.91 -9.13
C LYS A 65 6.75 -5.30 -8.29
N LEU A 66 7.71 -6.13 -7.89
CA LEU A 66 8.90 -5.69 -7.16
C LEU A 66 9.72 -4.68 -7.97
N SER A 67 9.91 -4.92 -9.27
CA SER A 67 10.68 -3.99 -10.13
C SER A 67 10.03 -2.61 -10.21
N VAL A 68 8.70 -2.54 -10.32
CA VAL A 68 7.95 -1.28 -10.32
C VAL A 68 8.07 -0.59 -8.95
N PHE A 69 7.93 -1.33 -7.87
CA PHE A 69 8.04 -0.81 -6.52
C PHE A 69 9.43 -0.23 -6.21
N LEU A 70 10.50 -0.92 -6.64
CA LEU A 70 11.86 -0.41 -6.51
C LEU A 70 12.06 0.92 -7.24
N LYS A 71 11.40 1.14 -8.38
CA LYS A 71 11.45 2.42 -9.07
C LYS A 71 10.77 3.56 -8.31
N TYR A 72 9.70 3.27 -7.55
CA TYR A 72 9.13 4.28 -6.65
C TYR A 72 10.10 4.64 -5.53
N ARG A 73 10.77 3.65 -4.93
CA ARG A 73 11.78 3.90 -3.89
C ARG A 73 12.96 4.71 -4.42
N GLU A 74 13.45 4.39 -5.62
CA GLU A 74 14.50 5.14 -6.30
C GLU A 74 14.06 6.61 -6.52
N PHE A 75 12.84 6.84 -6.99
CA PHE A 75 12.28 8.18 -7.16
C PHE A 75 12.24 8.98 -5.85
N LEU A 76 11.94 8.33 -4.73
CA LEU A 76 11.88 8.93 -3.39
C LEU A 76 13.25 9.00 -2.70
N ASN A 77 14.34 8.62 -3.38
CA ASN A 77 15.67 8.47 -2.80
C ASN A 77 15.74 7.53 -1.58
N GLN A 78 14.87 6.53 -1.52
CA GLN A 78 14.82 5.50 -0.49
C GLN A 78 15.69 4.30 -0.91
N THR A 79 17.00 4.48 -0.94
CA THR A 79 17.96 3.47 -1.43
C THR A 79 18.50 2.54 -0.34
N SER A 80 18.08 2.70 0.91
CA SER A 80 18.49 1.84 2.02
C SER A 80 18.08 0.38 1.80
N GLU A 81 18.88 -0.55 2.30
CA GLU A 81 18.51 -1.95 2.39
C GLU A 81 17.16 -2.08 3.12
N PHE A 82 16.25 -2.85 2.55
CA PHE A 82 14.93 -3.07 3.14
C PHE A 82 14.53 -4.53 3.01
N ASN A 83 13.84 -5.02 4.01
CA ASN A 83 13.12 -6.27 3.90
C ASN A 83 11.79 -6.01 3.21
N PHE A 84 11.55 -6.74 2.13
CA PHE A 84 10.33 -6.58 1.36
C PHE A 84 9.13 -7.04 2.18
N GLY A 85 8.18 -6.14 2.44
CA GLY A 85 7.01 -6.43 3.25
C GLY A 85 6.12 -5.22 3.44
N ASN A 86 5.15 -5.36 4.33
CA ASN A 86 4.18 -4.34 4.66
C ASN A 86 4.80 -3.00 5.06
N ALA A 87 5.83 -3.03 5.93
CA ALA A 87 6.53 -1.84 6.39
C ALA A 87 7.13 -1.03 5.24
N SER A 88 7.66 -1.69 4.21
CA SER A 88 8.25 -1.05 3.03
C SER A 88 7.22 -0.31 2.19
N PHE A 89 6.01 -0.86 2.05
CA PHE A 89 4.91 -0.18 1.36
C PHE A 89 4.48 1.09 2.10
N ILE A 90 4.36 1.01 3.43
CA ILE A 90 4.01 2.18 4.25
C ILE A 90 5.07 3.26 4.12
N GLU A 91 6.33 2.90 4.27
CA GLU A 91 7.46 3.82 4.15
C GLU A 91 7.45 4.53 2.79
N THR A 92 7.10 3.80 1.72
CA THR A 92 7.10 4.34 0.37
C THR A 92 5.86 5.20 0.08
N ILE A 93 4.66 4.84 0.59
CA ILE A 93 3.45 5.65 0.36
C ILE A 93 3.38 6.89 1.25
N LYS A 94 3.99 6.86 2.43
CA LYS A 94 3.93 7.95 3.42
C LYS A 94 4.35 9.32 2.86
N PRO A 95 5.45 9.46 2.10
CA PRO A 95 5.82 10.74 1.48
C PRO A 95 4.75 11.30 0.54
N PHE A 96 4.08 10.45 -0.25
CA PHE A 96 2.99 10.88 -1.15
C PHE A 96 1.79 11.40 -0.36
N ILE A 97 1.42 10.73 0.73
CA ILE A 97 0.31 11.17 1.59
C ILE A 97 0.68 12.48 2.31
N ILE A 98 1.90 12.60 2.83
CA ILE A 98 2.38 13.82 3.48
C ILE A 98 2.39 14.98 2.46
N PHE A 99 2.91 14.75 1.26
CA PHE A 99 2.91 15.72 0.19
C PHE A 99 1.48 16.21 -0.12
N TYR A 100 0.54 15.28 -0.34
CA TYR A 100 -0.86 15.65 -0.59
C TYR A 100 -1.47 16.47 0.57
N LYS A 101 -1.22 16.06 1.82
CA LYS A 101 -1.73 16.78 2.99
C LYS A 101 -1.15 18.17 3.13
N SER A 102 0.10 18.39 2.72
CA SER A 102 0.77 19.70 2.76
C SER A 102 0.32 20.66 1.67
N LEU A 103 -0.36 20.18 0.62
CA LEU A 103 -0.89 21.04 -0.43
C LEU A 103 -1.94 22.00 0.13
N GLN A 104 -1.94 23.23 -0.41
CA GLN A 104 -3.01 24.20 -0.14
C GLN A 104 -4.33 23.73 -0.74
N ASP A 105 -5.45 24.22 -0.21
CA ASP A 105 -6.79 23.82 -0.67
C ASP A 105 -7.02 24.13 -2.15
N TYR A 106 -6.48 25.22 -2.65
CA TYR A 106 -6.52 25.53 -4.08
C TYR A 106 -5.84 24.43 -4.92
N SER A 107 -4.66 23.97 -4.51
CA SER A 107 -3.92 22.91 -5.20
C SER A 107 -4.62 21.57 -5.14
N LYS A 108 -5.36 21.30 -4.06
CA LYS A 108 -6.18 20.09 -3.91
C LYS A 108 -7.42 20.09 -4.79
N GLN A 109 -7.96 21.27 -5.12
CA GLN A 109 -9.25 21.42 -5.82
C GLN A 109 -9.11 21.88 -7.27
N THR A 110 -7.97 22.47 -7.66
CA THR A 110 -7.79 22.97 -9.02
C THR A 110 -7.94 21.89 -10.08
N ASN A 111 -8.60 22.23 -11.18
CA ASN A 111 -8.72 21.35 -12.36
C ASN A 111 -7.83 21.83 -13.52
N ARG A 112 -6.88 22.74 -13.25
CA ARG A 112 -5.95 23.29 -14.24
C ARG A 112 -4.68 22.47 -14.45
N LEU A 113 -4.67 21.23 -13.96
CA LEU A 113 -3.59 20.27 -14.12
C LEU A 113 -3.86 19.35 -15.30
N SER A 114 -2.84 18.64 -15.77
CA SER A 114 -3.02 17.61 -16.78
C SER A 114 -3.99 16.51 -16.30
N PRO A 115 -4.67 15.82 -17.23
CA PRO A 115 -5.56 14.71 -16.86
C PRO A 115 -4.85 13.61 -16.04
N THR A 116 -3.57 13.37 -16.31
CA THR A 116 -2.74 12.40 -15.60
C THR A 116 -2.46 12.87 -14.16
N ALA A 117 -2.06 14.13 -13.98
CA ALA A 117 -1.83 14.70 -12.64
C ALA A 117 -3.11 14.71 -11.79
N LEU A 118 -4.26 15.03 -12.38
CA LEU A 118 -5.55 14.97 -11.70
C LEU A 118 -5.89 13.56 -11.20
N LYS A 119 -5.65 12.54 -12.03
CA LYS A 119 -5.89 11.14 -11.66
C LYS A 119 -4.92 10.67 -10.57
N ILE A 120 -3.64 11.01 -10.66
CA ILE A 120 -2.64 10.67 -9.64
C ILE A 120 -2.98 11.36 -8.32
N ARG A 121 -3.32 12.65 -8.34
CA ARG A 121 -3.79 13.38 -7.16
C ARG A 121 -4.99 12.69 -6.50
N SER A 122 -5.98 12.29 -7.30
CA SER A 122 -7.14 11.56 -6.81
C SER A 122 -6.76 10.20 -6.20
N ALA A 123 -5.87 9.45 -6.85
CA ALA A 123 -5.38 8.17 -6.34
C ALA A 123 -4.67 8.32 -4.97
N ILE A 124 -3.86 9.37 -4.80
CA ILE A 124 -3.21 9.66 -3.51
C ILE A 124 -4.25 10.05 -2.45
N ALA A 125 -5.22 10.90 -2.81
CA ALA A 125 -6.27 11.36 -1.90
C ALA A 125 -7.15 10.23 -1.36
N THR A 126 -7.42 9.23 -2.20
CA THR A 126 -8.30 8.09 -1.87
C THR A 126 -7.56 6.82 -1.47
N SER A 127 -6.23 6.89 -1.36
CA SER A 127 -5.38 5.73 -1.04
C SER A 127 -5.76 5.11 0.30
N LYS A 128 -6.31 3.89 0.25
CA LYS A 128 -6.62 3.06 1.43
C LYS A 128 -5.72 1.84 1.52
N ASP A 129 -5.25 1.35 0.39
CA ASP A 129 -4.37 0.20 0.26
C ASP A 129 -3.12 0.61 -0.55
N PRO A 130 -1.95 0.70 0.10
CA PRO A 130 -0.71 1.11 -0.57
C PRO A 130 -0.35 0.23 -1.78
N GLU A 131 -0.55 -1.08 -1.68
CA GLU A 131 -0.27 -2.00 -2.79
C GLU A 131 -1.15 -1.69 -3.99
N THR A 132 -2.45 -1.55 -3.80
CA THR A 132 -3.39 -1.21 -4.87
C THR A 132 -3.05 0.14 -5.49
N THR A 133 -2.72 1.14 -4.68
CA THR A 133 -2.37 2.48 -5.16
C THR A 133 -1.14 2.45 -6.07
N PHE A 134 -0.06 1.78 -5.65
CA PHE A 134 1.16 1.71 -6.45
C PHE A 134 1.06 0.83 -7.69
N LEU A 135 0.40 -0.31 -7.58
CA LEU A 135 0.41 -1.33 -8.63
C LEU A 135 -0.79 -1.26 -9.58
N ASN A 136 -1.87 -0.58 -9.18
CA ASN A 136 -3.07 -0.45 -10.01
C ASN A 136 -3.41 1.01 -10.31
N ASP A 137 -3.58 1.87 -9.29
CA ASP A 137 -4.14 3.20 -9.50
C ASP A 137 -3.18 4.13 -10.24
N PHE A 138 -1.89 4.14 -9.89
CA PHE A 138 -0.89 4.95 -10.59
C PHE A 138 -0.66 4.48 -12.03
N PRO A 139 -0.45 3.19 -12.32
CA PRO A 139 -0.39 2.71 -13.70
C PRO A 139 -1.64 3.03 -14.51
N ALA A 140 -2.84 2.87 -13.94
CA ALA A 140 -4.10 3.20 -14.58
C ALA A 140 -4.24 4.72 -14.86
N ALA A 141 -3.77 5.57 -13.95
CA ALA A 141 -3.76 7.01 -14.12
C ALA A 141 -2.92 7.45 -15.34
N ILE A 142 -1.80 6.77 -15.57
CA ILE A 142 -0.88 7.02 -16.70
C ILE A 142 -1.34 6.30 -17.98
N GLY A 143 -2.29 5.35 -17.86
CA GLY A 143 -2.79 4.57 -18.99
C GLY A 143 -1.89 3.40 -19.41
N ILE A 144 -1.07 2.91 -18.50
CA ILE A 144 -0.18 1.77 -18.72
C ILE A 144 -0.60 0.63 -17.79
N SER A 145 -0.76 -0.58 -18.33
CA SER A 145 -1.06 -1.73 -17.47
C SER A 145 0.20 -2.29 -16.80
N LEU A 146 0.06 -2.85 -15.61
CA LEU A 146 1.15 -3.52 -14.89
C LEU A 146 1.80 -4.61 -15.75
N SER A 147 1.01 -5.39 -16.49
CA SER A 147 1.49 -6.44 -17.40
C SER A 147 2.38 -5.90 -18.54
N THR A 148 2.16 -4.66 -18.94
CA THR A 148 2.99 -3.98 -19.95
C THR A 148 4.31 -3.53 -19.35
N LEU A 149 4.29 -2.99 -18.12
CA LEU A 149 5.49 -2.60 -17.39
C LEU A 149 6.40 -3.79 -17.07
N GLN A 150 5.80 -4.98 -16.94
CA GLN A 150 6.52 -6.22 -16.72
C GLN A 150 7.38 -6.66 -17.90
N LYS A 151 6.87 -6.46 -19.11
CA LYS A 151 7.48 -7.00 -20.35
C LYS A 151 8.55 -6.07 -20.95
N ASP A 152 8.49 -4.79 -20.64
CA ASP A 152 9.30 -3.78 -21.34
C ASP A 152 9.93 -2.78 -20.36
N LYS A 153 11.25 -2.91 -20.16
CA LYS A 153 12.04 -2.01 -19.30
C LYS A 153 12.02 -0.55 -19.77
N SER A 154 11.91 -0.33 -21.09
CA SER A 154 11.84 1.03 -21.63
C SER A 154 10.52 1.70 -21.22
N LYS A 155 9.42 0.95 -21.20
CA LYS A 155 8.12 1.44 -20.73
C LYS A 155 8.11 1.71 -19.24
N LEU A 156 8.85 0.94 -18.45
CA LEU A 156 9.00 1.21 -17.01
C LEU A 156 9.73 2.54 -16.78
N GLN A 157 10.74 2.85 -17.56
CA GLN A 157 11.45 4.13 -17.48
C GLN A 157 10.55 5.30 -17.90
N THR A 158 9.85 5.17 -19.02
CA THR A 158 8.86 6.17 -19.48
C THR A 158 7.77 6.39 -18.46
N TYR A 159 7.24 5.31 -17.88
CA TYR A 159 6.25 5.35 -16.83
C TYR A 159 6.75 6.15 -15.61
N THR A 160 7.95 5.88 -15.13
CA THR A 160 8.55 6.57 -13.99
C THR A 160 8.71 8.06 -14.28
N GLN A 161 9.17 8.42 -15.49
CA GLN A 161 9.31 9.81 -15.90
C GLN A 161 7.95 10.52 -15.95
N THR A 162 6.94 9.91 -16.55
CA THR A 162 5.58 10.48 -16.63
C THR A 162 4.97 10.68 -15.24
N LEU A 163 5.22 9.74 -14.32
CA LEU A 163 4.77 9.87 -12.92
C LEU A 163 5.46 11.04 -12.22
N GLN A 164 6.78 11.18 -12.41
CA GLN A 164 7.54 12.30 -11.84
C GLN A 164 7.04 13.64 -12.35
N ASP A 165 6.82 13.76 -13.65
CA ASP A 165 6.34 14.99 -14.27
C ASP A 165 4.94 15.36 -13.75
N ALA A 166 4.05 14.38 -13.65
CA ALA A 166 2.70 14.58 -13.12
C ALA A 166 2.65 14.96 -11.62
N ILE A 167 3.63 14.54 -10.83
CA ILE A 167 3.72 14.94 -9.41
C ILE A 167 4.33 16.33 -9.25
N ARG A 168 5.20 16.74 -10.18
CA ARG A 168 5.82 18.07 -10.16
C ARG A 168 4.89 19.17 -10.67
N GLU A 169 3.90 18.84 -11.45
CA GLU A 169 2.88 19.76 -11.97
C GLU A 169 1.96 20.28 -10.86
#